data_58cb45d63de4406c2a0aad52c031847f
#
_entry.id   58cb45d63de4406c2a0aad52c031847f
#
_cell.length_a   1.000
_cell.length_b   1.000
_cell.length_c   1.000
_cell.angle_alpha   90.00
_cell.angle_beta   90.00
_cell.angle_gamma   90.00
#
_symmetry.space_group_name_H-M   'P 1'
#
loop_
_entity.id
_entity.type
_entity.pdbx_description
1 polymer ?
#
loop_
_entity_poly.entity_id
_entity_poly.type
_entity_poly.pdbx_seq_one_letter_code
_entity_poly.pdbx_strand_id
1 'polypeptide(L)'
;PERAIAYSNKKVVSDEIVDAFTIGEARSFEADPRFGFIVLAEIASRALSPSVNDHGTAINTISSITRLMLLWHNPKSETETENSQSDSAQHEEFKYDRISLPALNVNDLFDDAYTSIARDGAANIEVAIRIQKSLKTIKACFKDGGTSIERDFVEAASKLAKQSYERAKLALDYEDDIKRIERVYNDN
;
A
#
# COMPACT_ATOMS: atom_id res chain seq x y z
N PRO A 1 -28.53 -2.77 -8.22
CA PRO A 1 -28.89 -2.05 -7.02
C PRO A 1 -28.14 -0.73 -7.00
N GLU A 2 -28.90 0.37 -7.01
CA GLU A 2 -28.37 1.72 -6.90
C GLU A 2 -27.77 1.89 -5.51
N ARG A 3 -26.46 2.14 -5.45
CA ARG A 3 -25.77 2.40 -4.19
C ARG A 3 -25.65 3.91 -4.02
N ALA A 4 -26.13 4.44 -2.88
CA ALA A 4 -25.99 5.86 -2.59
C ALA A 4 -24.50 6.25 -2.46
N ILE A 5 -24.14 7.36 -3.08
CA ILE A 5 -22.77 7.91 -3.05
C ILE A 5 -22.58 8.80 -1.82
N ALA A 6 -23.66 9.48 -1.38
CA ALA A 6 -23.65 10.36 -0.23
C ALA A 6 -24.97 10.31 0.53
N TYR A 7 -24.95 10.68 1.81
CA TYR A 7 -26.11 10.80 2.67
C TYR A 7 -26.11 12.19 3.31
N SER A 8 -27.29 12.79 3.45
CA SER A 8 -27.46 14.04 4.19
C SER A 8 -28.52 13.88 5.26
N ASN A 9 -28.31 14.45 6.43
CA ASN A 9 -29.28 14.54 7.53
C ASN A 9 -30.20 15.75 7.41
N LYS A 10 -30.02 16.60 6.41
CA LYS A 10 -30.82 17.80 6.13
C LYS A 10 -31.32 17.75 4.68
N LYS A 11 -32.44 18.43 4.43
CA LYS A 11 -32.93 18.64 3.06
C LYS A 11 -31.94 19.57 2.35
N VAL A 12 -31.33 19.08 1.30
CA VAL A 12 -30.33 19.81 0.47
C VAL A 12 -30.88 19.98 -0.93
N VAL A 13 -30.46 21.04 -1.62
CA VAL A 13 -30.82 21.25 -3.02
C VAL A 13 -30.02 20.22 -3.84
N SER A 14 -30.74 19.38 -4.62
CA SER A 14 -30.15 18.24 -5.33
C SER A 14 -29.06 18.66 -6.32
N ASP A 15 -29.24 19.77 -6.98
CA ASP A 15 -28.33 20.25 -8.05
C ASP A 15 -26.98 20.68 -7.46
N GLU A 16 -26.94 21.34 -6.31
CA GLU A 16 -25.70 21.72 -5.62
C GLU A 16 -24.89 20.49 -5.18
N ILE A 17 -25.56 19.38 -4.81
CA ILE A 17 -24.90 18.15 -4.47
C ILE A 17 -24.34 17.45 -5.71
N VAL A 18 -25.12 17.39 -6.78
CA VAL A 18 -24.71 16.77 -8.03
C VAL A 18 -23.48 17.48 -8.59
N ASP A 19 -23.47 18.81 -8.58
CA ASP A 19 -22.36 19.65 -9.05
C ASP A 19 -21.06 19.48 -8.23
N ALA A 20 -21.19 19.02 -6.98
CA ALA A 20 -20.03 18.72 -6.12
C ALA A 20 -19.32 17.41 -6.48
N PHE A 21 -19.92 16.55 -7.32
CA PHE A 21 -19.33 15.29 -7.73
C PHE A 21 -18.93 15.34 -9.21
N THR A 22 -17.67 15.01 -9.46
CA THR A 22 -17.19 14.80 -10.83
C THR A 22 -17.09 13.31 -11.11
N ILE A 23 -17.80 12.84 -12.13
CA ILE A 23 -17.71 11.45 -12.62
C ILE A 23 -16.79 11.47 -13.84
N GLY A 24 -15.63 10.83 -13.71
CA GLY A 24 -14.68 10.67 -14.80
C GLY A 24 -14.80 9.30 -15.47
N GLU A 25 -14.32 9.19 -16.71
CA GLU A 25 -14.28 7.93 -17.45
C GLU A 25 -13.15 6.99 -16.98
N ALA A 26 -12.14 7.52 -16.28
CA ALA A 26 -10.99 6.78 -15.79
C ALA A 26 -10.63 7.19 -14.36
N ARG A 27 -9.96 6.27 -13.63
CA ARG A 27 -9.38 6.57 -12.31
C ARG A 27 -8.18 7.51 -12.48
N SER A 28 -7.96 8.40 -11.52
CA SER A 28 -6.76 9.23 -11.44
C SER A 28 -5.98 8.93 -10.16
N PHE A 29 -4.68 9.21 -10.18
CA PHE A 29 -3.81 8.96 -9.01
C PHE A 29 -4.12 9.93 -7.87
N GLU A 30 -4.55 11.16 -8.18
CA GLU A 30 -4.89 12.18 -7.19
C GLU A 30 -6.14 11.81 -6.39
N ALA A 31 -7.12 11.21 -7.07
CA ALA A 31 -8.40 10.85 -6.46
C ALA A 31 -8.37 9.47 -5.78
N ASP A 32 -7.42 8.61 -6.16
CA ASP A 32 -7.40 7.21 -5.75
C ASP A 32 -5.98 6.68 -5.53
N PRO A 33 -5.44 6.79 -4.32
CA PRO A 33 -4.12 6.27 -3.98
C PRO A 33 -3.95 4.77 -4.26
N ARG A 34 -5.01 3.96 -4.06
CA ARG A 34 -4.99 2.52 -4.35
C ARG A 34 -4.72 2.24 -5.83
N PHE A 35 -5.24 3.10 -6.72
CA PHE A 35 -4.99 2.95 -8.15
C PHE A 35 -3.50 3.03 -8.49
N GLY A 36 -2.74 3.92 -7.82
CA GLY A 36 -1.29 4.00 -7.96
C GLY A 36 -0.59 2.69 -7.60
N PHE A 37 -0.98 2.06 -6.49
CA PHE A 37 -0.42 0.76 -6.07
C PHE A 37 -0.78 -0.37 -7.03
N ILE A 38 -2.01 -0.41 -7.54
CA ILE A 38 -2.44 -1.38 -8.56
C ILE A 38 -1.58 -1.26 -9.83
N VAL A 39 -1.37 -0.04 -10.33
CA VAL A 39 -0.54 0.20 -11.53
C VAL A 39 0.92 -0.23 -11.30
N LEU A 40 1.49 0.07 -10.13
CA LEU A 40 2.83 -0.40 -9.79
C LEU A 40 2.89 -1.94 -9.74
N ALA A 41 1.90 -2.58 -9.12
CA ALA A 41 1.83 -4.03 -9.07
C ALA A 41 1.69 -4.66 -10.46
N GLU A 42 0.90 -4.05 -11.36
CA GLU A 42 0.79 -4.50 -12.75
C GLU A 42 2.10 -4.34 -13.54
N ILE A 43 2.85 -3.26 -13.31
CA ILE A 43 4.18 -3.06 -13.91
C ILE A 43 5.13 -4.18 -13.48
N ALA A 44 5.18 -4.49 -12.17
CA ALA A 44 6.01 -5.56 -11.66
C ALA A 44 5.57 -6.94 -12.16
N SER A 45 4.27 -7.25 -12.18
CA SER A 45 3.73 -8.51 -12.70
C SER A 45 4.04 -8.68 -14.19
N ARG A 46 3.94 -7.60 -14.98
CA ARG A 46 4.32 -7.64 -16.40
C ARG A 46 5.82 -7.87 -16.59
N ALA A 47 6.67 -7.25 -15.76
CA ALA A 47 8.11 -7.48 -15.78
C ALA A 47 8.47 -8.93 -15.45
N LEU A 48 7.70 -9.57 -14.55
CA LEU A 48 7.87 -10.97 -14.15
C LEU A 48 7.26 -11.99 -15.13
N SER A 49 6.58 -11.53 -16.17
CA SER A 49 6.02 -12.47 -17.16
C SER A 49 7.12 -13.27 -17.84
N PRO A 50 6.86 -14.54 -18.23
CA PRO A 50 7.87 -15.40 -18.84
C PRO A 50 8.51 -14.82 -20.11
N SER A 51 7.81 -13.95 -20.83
CA SER A 51 8.30 -13.33 -22.05
C SER A 51 9.22 -12.12 -21.81
N VAL A 52 9.07 -11.42 -20.68
CA VAL A 52 9.88 -10.24 -20.32
C VAL A 52 11.01 -10.63 -19.38
N ASN A 53 10.71 -11.37 -18.31
CA ASN A 53 11.65 -11.92 -17.34
C ASN A 53 12.63 -10.88 -16.75
N ASP A 54 12.13 -9.68 -16.45
CA ASP A 54 12.90 -8.54 -15.91
C ASP A 54 12.68 -8.42 -14.40
N HIS A 55 13.45 -9.20 -13.65
CA HIS A 55 13.43 -9.19 -12.18
C HIS A 55 13.90 -7.85 -11.60
N GLY A 56 14.77 -7.13 -12.31
CA GLY A 56 15.30 -5.83 -11.88
C GLY A 56 14.19 -4.79 -11.78
N THR A 57 13.33 -4.69 -12.80
CA THR A 57 12.17 -3.80 -12.79
C THR A 57 11.19 -4.17 -11.68
N ALA A 58 10.91 -5.45 -11.47
CA ALA A 58 10.05 -5.90 -10.38
C ALA A 58 10.60 -5.50 -9.00
N ILE A 59 11.89 -5.70 -8.75
CA ILE A 59 12.59 -5.32 -7.51
C ILE A 59 12.54 -3.80 -7.27
N ASN A 60 12.75 -3.01 -8.32
CA ASN A 60 12.67 -1.55 -8.24
C ASN A 60 11.25 -1.08 -7.93
N THR A 61 10.25 -1.72 -8.54
CA THR A 61 8.84 -1.42 -8.29
C THR A 61 8.45 -1.75 -6.84
N ILE A 62 8.86 -2.90 -6.30
CA ILE A 62 8.67 -3.25 -4.88
C ILE A 62 9.29 -2.18 -3.97
N SER A 63 10.48 -1.67 -4.32
CA SER A 63 11.14 -0.62 -3.55
C SER A 63 10.35 0.70 -3.58
N SER A 64 9.76 1.04 -4.72
CA SER A 64 8.89 2.21 -4.87
C SER A 64 7.60 2.08 -4.06
N ILE A 65 6.95 0.91 -4.10
CA ILE A 65 5.78 0.59 -3.27
C ILE A 65 6.13 0.74 -1.79
N THR A 66 7.27 0.16 -1.36
CA THR A 66 7.73 0.28 0.04
C THR A 66 7.86 1.74 0.45
N ARG A 67 8.55 2.55 -0.36
CA ARG A 67 8.75 3.97 -0.07
C ARG A 67 7.44 4.74 0.03
N LEU A 68 6.51 4.50 -0.88
CA LEU A 68 5.18 5.14 -0.84
C LEU A 68 4.39 4.75 0.43
N MET A 69 4.44 3.48 0.85
CA MET A 69 3.80 3.07 2.10
C MET A 69 4.44 3.70 3.33
N LEU A 70 5.76 3.90 3.33
CA LEU A 70 6.46 4.57 4.44
C LEU A 70 6.14 6.06 4.53
N LEU A 71 5.86 6.74 3.42
CA LEU A 71 5.39 8.13 3.43
C LEU A 71 4.06 8.29 4.19
N TRP A 72 3.26 7.25 4.26
CA TRP A 72 2.00 7.27 5.03
C TRP A 72 2.21 7.43 6.54
N HIS A 73 3.33 6.92 7.06
CA HIS A 73 3.67 7.07 8.48
C HIS A 73 4.14 8.49 8.82
N ASN A 74 4.71 9.23 7.88
CA ASN A 74 5.23 10.57 8.12
C ASN A 74 4.73 11.57 7.07
N PRO A 75 3.44 11.96 7.13
CA PRO A 75 2.87 12.92 6.18
C PRO A 75 3.46 14.34 6.27
N LYS A 76 4.29 14.62 7.29
CA LYS A 76 4.85 15.98 7.53
C LYS A 76 6.11 16.31 6.73
N SER A 77 6.70 15.35 5.99
CA SER A 77 8.01 15.58 5.35
C SER A 77 7.98 16.37 4.04
N GLU A 78 6.81 16.65 3.46
CA GLU A 78 6.72 17.36 2.17
C GLU A 78 6.23 18.82 2.26
N THR A 79 5.85 19.30 3.44
CA THR A 79 5.35 20.69 3.64
C THR A 79 6.23 21.58 4.51
N GLU A 80 7.38 21.11 5.00
CA GLU A 80 8.32 21.97 5.73
C GLU A 80 9.35 22.61 4.79
N THR A 81 8.89 23.40 3.83
CA THR A 81 9.68 24.48 3.27
C THR A 81 9.30 25.77 4.01
N GLU A 82 10.17 26.14 4.96
CA GLU A 82 10.39 27.47 5.47
C GLU A 82 9.28 28.16 6.28
N ASN A 83 9.62 28.38 7.56
CA ASN A 83 9.05 29.36 8.51
C ASN A 83 7.79 28.95 9.29
N SER A 84 8.00 28.34 10.46
CA SER A 84 7.53 29.02 11.69
C SER A 84 7.91 28.24 12.94
N GLN A 85 8.71 28.87 13.77
CA GLN A 85 8.78 28.64 15.21
C GLN A 85 7.41 28.98 15.81
N SER A 86 6.67 27.99 16.23
CA SER A 86 5.66 28.16 17.28
C SER A 86 5.31 26.79 17.86
N ASP A 87 5.77 26.57 19.08
CA ASP A 87 5.25 25.60 20.05
C ASP A 87 3.74 25.82 20.23
N SER A 88 2.96 24.90 19.71
CA SER A 88 1.65 24.54 20.25
C SER A 88 1.15 23.33 19.50
N ALA A 89 0.71 22.31 20.23
CA ALA A 89 -0.02 21.16 19.70
C ALA A 89 -1.27 21.68 18.99
N GLN A 90 -1.15 22.00 17.69
CA GLN A 90 -2.27 22.40 16.88
C GLN A 90 -3.07 21.14 16.56
N HIS A 91 -4.24 21.02 17.17
CA HIS A 91 -5.32 20.23 16.58
C HIS A 91 -5.45 20.70 15.13
N GLU A 92 -5.17 19.85 14.16
CA GLU A 92 -5.49 20.11 12.76
C GLU A 92 -6.99 20.33 12.69
N GLU A 93 -7.39 21.59 12.51
CA GLU A 93 -8.78 21.97 12.33
C GLU A 93 -9.20 21.40 10.96
N PHE A 94 -9.98 20.32 10.95
CA PHE A 94 -10.47 19.73 9.72
C PHE A 94 -11.26 20.78 8.94
N LYS A 95 -10.77 21.13 7.76
CA LYS A 95 -11.40 22.12 6.88
C LYS A 95 -12.87 21.79 6.56
N TYR A 96 -13.22 20.52 6.63
CA TYR A 96 -14.55 19.98 6.32
C TYR A 96 -14.99 18.96 7.39
N ASP A 97 -15.34 19.45 8.59
CA ASP A 97 -15.76 18.65 9.75
C ASP A 97 -17.06 17.85 9.55
N ARG A 98 -17.85 18.22 8.54
CA ARG A 98 -19.14 17.59 8.19
C ARG A 98 -19.06 16.57 7.07
N ILE A 99 -17.88 16.35 6.50
CA ILE A 99 -17.65 15.36 5.44
C ILE A 99 -16.93 14.16 6.04
N SER A 100 -17.54 12.99 5.93
CA SER A 100 -16.92 11.73 6.31
C SER A 100 -16.71 10.88 5.07
N LEU A 101 -15.48 10.48 4.82
CA LEU A 101 -15.12 9.52 3.78
C LEU A 101 -14.83 8.16 4.42
N PRO A 102 -15.15 7.04 3.74
CA PRO A 102 -14.74 5.73 4.21
C PRO A 102 -13.22 5.69 4.38
N ALA A 103 -12.76 5.19 5.52
CA ALA A 103 -11.33 4.97 5.72
C ALA A 103 -10.79 3.98 4.69
N LEU A 104 -9.53 4.19 4.28
CA LEU A 104 -8.83 3.25 3.42
C LEU A 104 -8.66 1.91 4.15
N ASN A 105 -9.04 0.82 3.52
CA ASN A 105 -8.80 -0.52 4.04
C ASN A 105 -7.34 -0.91 3.79
N VAL A 106 -6.56 -1.03 4.85
CA VAL A 106 -5.13 -1.36 4.78
C VAL A 106 -4.91 -2.76 4.19
N ASN A 107 -5.75 -3.74 4.50
CA ASN A 107 -5.63 -5.08 3.92
C ASN A 107 -5.80 -5.07 2.40
N ASP A 108 -6.80 -4.32 1.90
CA ASP A 108 -7.01 -4.17 0.46
C ASP A 108 -5.82 -3.48 -0.21
N LEU A 109 -5.22 -2.47 0.47
CA LEU A 109 -4.05 -1.77 -0.04
C LEU A 109 -2.85 -2.71 -0.20
N PHE A 110 -2.58 -3.56 0.80
CA PHE A 110 -1.50 -4.55 0.73
C PHE A 110 -1.78 -5.61 -0.33
N ASP A 111 -3.02 -6.05 -0.46
CA ASP A 111 -3.42 -7.02 -1.48
C ASP A 111 -3.21 -6.46 -2.88
N ASP A 112 -3.68 -5.25 -3.15
CA ASP A 112 -3.48 -4.53 -4.41
C ASP A 112 -2.00 -4.35 -4.75
N ALA A 113 -1.16 -4.03 -3.75
CA ALA A 113 0.24 -3.69 -3.96
C ALA A 113 1.17 -4.89 -4.14
N TYR A 114 0.89 -6.03 -3.50
CA TYR A 114 1.87 -7.12 -3.41
C TYR A 114 1.37 -8.48 -3.86
N THR A 115 0.07 -8.78 -3.80
CA THR A 115 -0.42 -10.15 -4.01
C THR A 115 -0.08 -10.70 -5.41
N SER A 116 -0.23 -9.87 -6.45
CA SER A 116 0.14 -10.25 -7.82
C SER A 116 1.65 -10.47 -7.96
N ILE A 117 2.46 -9.57 -7.40
CA ILE A 117 3.92 -9.68 -7.44
C ILE A 117 4.41 -10.93 -6.68
N ALA A 118 3.82 -11.19 -5.51
CA ALA A 118 4.15 -12.37 -4.70
C ALA A 118 3.76 -13.69 -5.38
N ARG A 119 2.72 -13.69 -6.21
CA ARG A 119 2.33 -14.84 -7.03
C ARG A 119 3.29 -15.03 -8.22
N ASP A 120 3.48 -13.97 -9.00
CA ASP A 120 4.19 -14.03 -10.27
C ASP A 120 5.72 -14.14 -10.06
N GLY A 121 6.24 -13.63 -8.93
CA GLY A 121 7.65 -13.72 -8.54
C GLY A 121 7.99 -14.87 -7.60
N ALA A 122 7.05 -15.78 -7.32
CA ALA A 122 7.24 -16.83 -6.31
C ALA A 122 8.43 -17.77 -6.60
N ALA A 123 8.66 -18.09 -7.87
CA ALA A 123 9.78 -18.93 -8.32
C ALA A 123 11.12 -18.17 -8.45
N ASN A 124 11.12 -16.85 -8.19
CA ASN A 124 12.32 -16.04 -8.27
C ASN A 124 12.78 -15.63 -6.86
N ILE A 125 13.90 -16.20 -6.43
CA ILE A 125 14.41 -16.03 -5.07
C ILE A 125 14.74 -14.56 -4.74
N GLU A 126 15.25 -13.78 -5.69
CA GLU A 126 15.61 -12.38 -5.49
C GLU A 126 14.36 -11.53 -5.26
N VAL A 127 13.30 -11.78 -6.03
CA VAL A 127 12.00 -11.10 -5.87
C VAL A 127 11.35 -11.49 -4.56
N ALA A 128 11.31 -12.79 -4.23
CA ALA A 128 10.76 -13.29 -2.97
C ALA A 128 11.45 -12.67 -1.75
N ILE A 129 12.80 -12.62 -1.76
CA ILE A 129 13.58 -11.96 -0.70
C ILE A 129 13.28 -10.46 -0.65
N ARG A 130 13.15 -9.78 -1.80
CA ARG A 130 12.83 -8.35 -1.82
C ARG A 130 11.48 -8.07 -1.19
N ILE A 131 10.46 -8.87 -1.45
CA ILE A 131 9.15 -8.76 -0.82
C ILE A 131 9.28 -8.91 0.70
N GLN A 132 9.98 -9.94 1.20
CA GLN A 132 10.18 -10.14 2.64
C GLN A 132 10.86 -8.96 3.30
N LYS A 133 11.94 -8.44 2.70
CA LYS A 133 12.64 -7.26 3.22
C LYS A 133 11.79 -6.00 3.20
N SER A 134 10.97 -5.81 2.17
CA SER A 134 10.00 -4.71 2.09
C SER A 134 9.01 -4.75 3.25
N LEU A 135 8.37 -5.89 3.45
CA LEU A 135 7.37 -6.09 4.49
C LEU A 135 7.98 -5.95 5.90
N LYS A 136 9.21 -6.44 6.11
CA LYS A 136 9.98 -6.23 7.34
C LYS A 136 10.19 -4.74 7.62
N THR A 137 10.60 -3.98 6.61
CA THR A 137 10.84 -2.54 6.74
C THR A 137 9.55 -1.81 7.11
N ILE A 138 8.42 -2.14 6.45
CA ILE A 138 7.12 -1.56 6.77
C ILE A 138 6.75 -1.91 8.22
N LYS A 139 6.81 -3.17 8.63
CA LYS A 139 6.53 -3.59 10.01
C LYS A 139 7.37 -2.82 11.03
N ALA A 140 8.66 -2.70 10.79
CA ALA A 140 9.57 -2.00 11.70
C ALA A 140 9.22 -0.51 11.85
N CYS A 141 8.80 0.14 10.76
CA CYS A 141 8.41 1.55 10.78
C CYS A 141 7.12 1.78 11.59
N PHE A 142 6.14 0.89 11.47
CA PHE A 142 4.83 1.05 12.11
C PHE A 142 4.71 0.37 13.48
N LYS A 143 5.71 -0.40 13.93
CA LYS A 143 5.65 -1.24 15.14
C LYS A 143 5.39 -0.44 16.41
N ASP A 144 6.00 0.73 16.54
CA ASP A 144 5.92 1.56 17.74
C ASP A 144 4.77 2.59 17.68
N GLY A 145 3.97 2.52 16.64
CA GLY A 145 2.81 3.38 16.42
C GLY A 145 1.64 3.02 17.33
N GLY A 146 1.03 4.05 17.93
CA GLY A 146 -0.09 3.89 18.88
C GLY A 146 -1.47 3.87 18.21
N THR A 147 -1.57 4.19 16.93
CA THR A 147 -2.84 4.31 16.21
C THR A 147 -3.40 2.97 15.73
N SER A 148 -4.70 2.91 15.47
CA SER A 148 -5.33 1.70 14.91
C SER A 148 -4.78 1.39 13.53
N ILE A 149 -4.58 2.39 12.69
CA ILE A 149 -4.10 2.23 11.32
C ILE A 149 -2.67 1.65 11.28
N GLU A 150 -1.81 2.06 12.20
CA GLU A 150 -0.44 1.53 12.29
C GLU A 150 -0.44 0.04 12.68
N ARG A 151 -1.34 -0.36 13.58
CA ARG A 151 -1.53 -1.78 13.91
C ARG A 151 -2.03 -2.58 12.71
N ASP A 152 -2.96 -2.02 11.93
CA ASP A 152 -3.46 -2.64 10.70
C ASP A 152 -2.35 -2.84 9.67
N PHE A 153 -1.42 -1.88 9.54
CA PHE A 153 -0.23 -2.01 8.69
C PHE A 153 0.68 -3.16 9.13
N VAL A 154 0.95 -3.29 10.42
CA VAL A 154 1.79 -4.38 10.98
C VAL A 154 1.13 -5.74 10.77
N GLU A 155 -0.18 -5.83 10.98
CA GLU A 155 -0.95 -7.07 10.78
C GLU A 155 -0.99 -7.47 9.31
N ALA A 156 -1.35 -6.55 8.40
CA ALA A 156 -1.40 -6.79 6.97
C ALA A 156 -0.03 -7.20 6.41
N ALA A 157 1.04 -6.50 6.81
CA ALA A 157 2.40 -6.84 6.40
C ALA A 157 2.82 -8.23 6.91
N SER A 158 2.45 -8.60 8.15
CA SER A 158 2.77 -9.90 8.72
C SER A 158 2.03 -11.04 8.01
N LYS A 159 0.75 -10.85 7.73
CA LYS A 159 -0.08 -11.80 6.97
C LYS A 159 0.49 -12.03 5.58
N LEU A 160 0.83 -10.95 4.88
CA LEU A 160 1.37 -11.02 3.53
C LEU A 160 2.78 -11.62 3.50
N ALA A 161 3.63 -11.33 4.50
CA ALA A 161 4.94 -11.95 4.64
C ALA A 161 4.84 -13.48 4.72
N LYS A 162 3.90 -13.99 5.52
CA LYS A 162 3.62 -15.42 5.60
C LYS A 162 3.15 -15.98 4.27
N GLN A 163 2.17 -15.35 3.63
CA GLN A 163 1.62 -15.82 2.35
C GLN A 163 2.67 -15.82 1.23
N SER A 164 3.49 -14.77 1.13
CA SER A 164 4.53 -14.70 0.10
C SER A 164 5.65 -15.71 0.35
N TYR A 165 6.01 -15.97 1.61
CA TYR A 165 6.94 -17.03 1.99
C TYR A 165 6.42 -18.42 1.59
N GLU A 166 5.16 -18.74 1.94
CA GLU A 166 4.54 -20.03 1.60
C GLU A 166 4.49 -20.24 0.08
N ARG A 167 4.14 -19.20 -0.69
CA ARG A 167 4.17 -19.27 -2.17
C ARG A 167 5.57 -19.52 -2.71
N ALA A 168 6.58 -18.80 -2.21
CA ALA A 168 7.95 -18.99 -2.63
C ALA A 168 8.47 -20.39 -2.30
N LYS A 169 8.18 -20.90 -1.09
CA LYS A 169 8.57 -22.26 -0.67
C LYS A 169 7.97 -23.35 -1.56
N LEU A 170 6.76 -23.13 -2.08
CA LEU A 170 6.10 -24.08 -2.99
C LEU A 170 6.60 -23.98 -4.44
N ALA A 171 7.12 -22.81 -4.84
CA ALA A 171 7.51 -22.55 -6.22
C ALA A 171 9.02 -22.71 -6.49
N LEU A 172 9.85 -22.64 -5.44
CA LEU A 172 11.30 -22.86 -5.53
C LEU A 172 11.60 -24.36 -5.54
N ASP A 173 12.48 -24.79 -6.43
CA ASP A 173 12.91 -26.17 -6.59
C ASP A 173 14.32 -26.45 -6.04
N TYR A 174 15.12 -25.38 -5.81
CA TYR A 174 16.48 -25.50 -5.27
C TYR A 174 16.50 -25.37 -3.75
N GLU A 175 17.00 -26.41 -3.06
CA GLU A 175 16.95 -26.51 -1.59
C GLU A 175 17.63 -25.34 -0.85
N ASP A 176 18.75 -24.84 -1.38
CA ASP A 176 19.45 -23.71 -0.73
C ASP A 176 18.70 -22.39 -0.86
N ASP A 177 17.94 -22.20 -1.95
CA ASP A 177 17.05 -21.03 -2.09
C ASP A 177 15.87 -21.13 -1.12
N ILE A 178 15.31 -22.33 -0.92
CA ILE A 178 14.28 -22.58 0.09
C ILE A 178 14.82 -22.25 1.50
N LYS A 179 16.02 -22.72 1.86
CA LYS A 179 16.66 -22.40 3.13
C LYS A 179 16.95 -20.90 3.26
N ARG A 180 17.30 -20.24 2.17
CA ARG A 180 17.58 -18.80 2.15
C ARG A 180 16.34 -17.97 2.39
N ILE A 181 15.22 -18.27 1.72
CA ILE A 181 13.97 -17.55 1.96
C ILE A 181 13.41 -17.82 3.37
N GLU A 182 13.53 -19.04 3.87
CA GLU A 182 13.12 -19.40 5.22
C GLU A 182 13.89 -18.61 6.29
N ARG A 183 15.20 -18.46 6.15
CA ARG A 183 16.01 -17.62 7.01
C ARG A 183 15.54 -16.17 6.99
N VAL A 184 15.34 -15.59 5.80
CA VAL A 184 14.89 -14.19 5.66
C VAL A 184 13.49 -14.00 6.26
N TYR A 185 12.61 -14.98 6.14
CA TYR A 185 11.28 -14.95 6.74
C TYR A 185 11.33 -15.02 8.28
N ASN A 186 12.16 -15.91 8.84
CA ASN A 186 12.29 -16.07 10.30
C ASN A 186 12.96 -14.85 10.96
N ASP A 187 13.78 -14.11 10.23
CA ASP A 187 14.37 -12.84 10.69
C ASP A 187 13.38 -11.66 10.66
N ASN A 188 12.15 -11.86 10.15
CA ASN A 188 11.12 -10.87 9.92
C ASN A 188 10.15 -10.78 11.11
#